data_87e30a3cefd84cb1a9315ad81deb2ad4
#
_entry.id   87e30a3cefd84cb1a9315ad81deb2ad4
#
_cell.length_a   1.000
_cell.length_b   1.000
_cell.length_c   1.000
_cell.angle_alpha   90.00
_cell.angle_beta   90.00
_cell.angle_gamma   90.00
#
_symmetry.space_group_name_H-M   'P 1'
#
loop_
_entity.id
_entity.type
_entity.pdbx_description
1 polymer ?
#
loop_
_entity_poly.entity_id
_entity_poly.type
_entity_poly.pdbx_seq_one_letter_code
_entity_poly.pdbx_strand_id
1 'polypeptide(L)'
;KARSLAPCVVFIDEIDAIAKARGMLSHNDEREQTLNQILCELDGFEAKDDDAAAAPLVVLLAATNRPEILDDALVRPGRLDRCVVVPLPDEAGRREILKVHAARVRLAPGVSLERVAARADGFSGADLANVVNEGALLAVRGSADAVTTGHLLDAVAKAQEAKRATSRRGFESIVPEAD
;
A
#
# COMPACT_ATOMS: atom_id res chain seq x y z
N LYS A 1 16.27 -2.61 21.55
CA LYS A 1 17.16 -2.46 20.38
C LYS A 1 16.97 -1.11 19.66
N ALA A 2 15.73 -0.64 19.37
CA ALA A 2 15.50 0.68 18.74
C ALA A 2 16.11 1.82 19.59
N ARG A 3 15.89 1.82 20.91
CA ARG A 3 16.45 2.84 21.83
C ARG A 3 17.97 2.90 21.80
N SER A 4 18.65 1.77 21.63
CA SER A 4 20.13 1.74 21.54
C SER A 4 20.66 2.22 20.19
N LEU A 5 19.79 2.41 19.21
CA LEU A 5 20.10 2.90 17.85
C LEU A 5 19.57 4.32 17.61
N ALA A 6 18.97 4.93 18.62
CA ALA A 6 18.41 6.27 18.47
C ALA A 6 19.50 7.33 18.15
N PRO A 7 19.19 8.33 17.29
CA PRO A 7 17.89 8.56 16.69
C PRO A 7 17.60 7.59 15.52
N CYS A 8 16.40 6.98 15.51
CA CYS A 8 16.03 6.03 14.46
C CYS A 8 14.53 6.05 14.14
N VAL A 9 14.19 5.50 12.97
CA VAL A 9 12.81 5.24 12.56
C VAL A 9 12.58 3.73 12.56
N VAL A 10 11.51 3.29 13.21
CA VAL A 10 11.04 1.90 13.17
C VAL A 10 9.84 1.87 12.22
N PHE A 11 9.92 1.08 11.16
CA PHE A 11 8.83 0.89 10.21
C PHE A 11 8.21 -0.49 10.39
N ILE A 12 6.88 -0.54 10.54
CA ILE A 12 6.09 -1.77 10.63
C ILE A 12 5.10 -1.77 9.48
N ASP A 13 5.30 -2.66 8.52
CA ASP A 13 4.36 -2.86 7.43
C ASP A 13 3.29 -3.88 7.82
N GLU A 14 2.09 -3.76 7.22
CA GLU A 14 0.95 -4.65 7.45
C GLU A 14 0.65 -4.86 8.96
N ILE A 15 0.64 -3.78 9.73
CA ILE A 15 0.44 -3.85 11.18
C ILE A 15 -0.89 -4.55 11.56
N ASP A 16 -1.88 -4.54 10.69
CA ASP A 16 -3.15 -5.26 10.85
C ASP A 16 -2.97 -6.79 10.94
N ALA A 17 -1.84 -7.35 10.52
CA ALA A 17 -1.57 -8.79 10.70
C ALA A 17 -1.50 -9.19 12.18
N ILE A 18 -1.06 -8.28 13.05
CA ILE A 18 -0.86 -8.52 14.49
C ILE A 18 -1.81 -7.69 15.37
N ALA A 19 -2.37 -6.62 14.85
CA ALA A 19 -3.04 -5.55 15.60
C ALA A 19 -4.57 -5.52 15.40
N LYS A 20 -5.20 -6.66 15.12
CA LYS A 20 -6.66 -6.75 14.97
C LYS A 20 -7.39 -6.50 16.28
N ALA A 21 -8.51 -5.77 16.20
CA ALA A 21 -9.42 -5.55 17.32
C ALA A 21 -9.87 -6.88 17.97
N ARG A 22 -9.96 -6.86 19.30
CA ARG A 22 -10.34 -8.02 20.11
C ARG A 22 -11.74 -8.52 19.74
N GLY A 23 -11.89 -9.84 19.58
CA GLY A 23 -13.20 -10.48 19.39
C GLY A 23 -13.55 -10.89 17.97
N MET A 24 -12.70 -10.65 16.97
CA MET A 24 -13.00 -11.04 15.58
C MET A 24 -12.73 -12.51 15.22
N LEU A 25 -11.98 -13.28 16.01
CA LEU A 25 -11.85 -14.74 15.88
C LEU A 25 -11.27 -15.34 17.17
N SER A 26 -11.96 -16.31 17.75
CA SER A 26 -11.48 -17.10 18.88
C SER A 26 -10.25 -17.92 18.53
N HIS A 27 -9.27 -18.01 19.43
CA HIS A 27 -8.07 -18.85 19.44
C HIS A 27 -6.77 -18.28 18.90
N ASN A 28 -6.42 -17.04 19.26
CA ASN A 28 -5.05 -16.55 19.00
C ASN A 28 -4.46 -15.81 20.20
N ASP A 29 -4.30 -16.51 21.33
CA ASP A 29 -3.64 -15.99 22.54
C ASP A 29 -2.24 -15.41 22.22
N GLU A 30 -1.52 -15.99 21.27
CA GLU A 30 -0.20 -15.51 20.84
C GLU A 30 -0.25 -14.12 20.19
N ARG A 31 -1.30 -13.83 19.40
CA ARG A 31 -1.46 -12.51 18.75
C ARG A 31 -1.85 -11.44 19.77
N GLU A 32 -2.73 -11.77 20.70
CA GLU A 32 -3.08 -10.85 21.79
C GLU A 32 -1.87 -10.56 22.69
N GLN A 33 -1.05 -11.56 22.97
CA GLN A 33 0.20 -11.36 23.69
C GLN A 33 1.15 -10.45 22.92
N THR A 34 1.30 -10.66 21.61
CA THR A 34 2.14 -9.83 20.74
C THR A 34 1.63 -8.39 20.69
N LEU A 35 0.31 -8.19 20.53
CA LEU A 35 -0.30 -6.85 20.56
C LEU A 35 -0.05 -6.16 21.89
N ASN A 36 -0.31 -6.85 23.03
CA ASN A 36 -0.10 -6.30 24.36
C ASN A 36 1.39 -5.95 24.59
N GLN A 37 2.31 -6.75 24.08
CA GLN A 37 3.72 -6.46 24.15
C GLN A 37 4.10 -5.22 23.34
N ILE A 38 3.55 -5.08 22.11
CA ILE A 38 3.74 -3.87 21.30
C ILE A 38 3.20 -2.64 22.03
N LEU A 39 2.00 -2.72 22.62
CA LEU A 39 1.42 -1.62 23.39
C LEU A 39 2.31 -1.22 24.57
N CYS A 40 2.82 -2.18 25.34
CA CYS A 40 3.77 -1.92 26.43
C CYS A 40 5.06 -1.26 25.96
N GLU A 41 5.60 -1.70 24.80
CA GLU A 41 6.81 -1.10 24.24
C GLU A 41 6.55 0.33 23.74
N LEU A 42 5.36 0.60 23.17
CA LEU A 42 4.95 1.94 22.73
C LEU A 42 4.84 2.89 23.92
N ASP A 43 4.13 2.48 24.97
CA ASP A 43 4.00 3.27 26.20
C ASP A 43 5.37 3.55 26.87
N GLY A 44 6.32 2.67 26.63
CA GLY A 44 7.68 2.86 27.08
C GLY A 44 8.50 3.87 26.26
N PHE A 45 8.04 4.30 25.07
CA PHE A 45 8.72 5.36 24.30
C PHE A 45 8.40 6.77 24.80
N GLU A 46 7.29 6.96 25.53
CA GLU A 46 7.04 8.22 26.23
C GLU A 46 8.10 8.42 27.32
N ALA A 47 8.83 9.51 27.20
CA ALA A 47 9.82 9.88 28.21
C ALA A 47 9.12 10.15 29.54
N LYS A 48 9.34 9.27 30.53
CA LYS A 48 8.82 9.43 31.89
C LYS A 48 9.72 10.30 32.78
N ASP A 49 10.83 10.78 32.26
CA ASP A 49 11.79 11.54 32.99
C ASP A 49 11.70 13.03 32.67
N ASP A 50 11.88 13.87 33.71
CA ASP A 50 11.85 15.35 33.64
C ASP A 50 12.91 15.96 32.70
N ASP A 51 13.81 15.15 32.13
CA ASP A 51 14.81 15.53 31.13
C ASP A 51 14.34 15.14 29.69
N ALA A 52 13.24 15.73 29.22
CA ALA A 52 12.74 15.54 27.86
C ALA A 52 13.76 15.91 26.77
N ALA A 53 14.78 16.69 27.10
CA ALA A 53 15.85 17.09 26.16
C ALA A 53 16.88 15.98 25.87
N ALA A 54 16.96 14.93 26.71
CA ALA A 54 17.92 13.84 26.58
C ALA A 54 17.30 12.50 26.15
N ALA A 55 15.99 12.45 25.96
CA ALA A 55 15.31 11.23 25.55
C ALA A 55 15.71 10.79 24.14
N PRO A 56 16.08 9.52 23.92
CA PRO A 56 16.47 9.05 22.60
C PRO A 56 15.27 9.11 21.64
N LEU A 57 15.42 9.85 20.53
CA LEU A 57 14.38 10.03 19.52
C LEU A 57 14.18 8.72 18.72
N VAL A 58 13.06 8.06 18.93
CA VAL A 58 12.61 6.93 18.12
C VAL A 58 11.25 7.28 17.51
N VAL A 59 11.18 7.30 16.18
CA VAL A 59 9.94 7.53 15.46
C VAL A 59 9.38 6.18 15.00
N LEU A 60 8.13 5.90 15.35
CA LEU A 60 7.42 4.73 14.85
C LEU A 60 6.54 5.11 13.66
N LEU A 61 6.67 4.36 12.57
CA LEU A 61 5.85 4.46 11.38
C LEU A 61 5.23 3.10 11.10
N ALA A 62 3.91 3.03 11.06
CA ALA A 62 3.18 1.81 10.72
C ALA A 62 2.35 2.01 9.44
N ALA A 63 2.21 0.95 8.64
CA ALA A 63 1.36 0.97 7.45
C ALA A 63 0.32 -0.15 7.53
N THR A 64 -0.88 0.13 7.01
CA THR A 64 -1.97 -0.84 6.86
C THR A 64 -2.86 -0.50 5.68
N ASN A 65 -3.42 -1.51 5.05
CA ASN A 65 -4.48 -1.39 4.05
C ASN A 65 -5.89 -1.50 4.67
N ARG A 66 -5.97 -1.79 5.99
CA ARG A 66 -7.22 -2.08 6.70
C ARG A 66 -7.28 -1.36 8.04
N PRO A 67 -7.34 -0.02 8.04
CA PRO A 67 -7.37 0.76 9.28
C PRO A 67 -8.59 0.43 10.17
N GLU A 68 -9.70 -0.02 9.57
CA GLU A 68 -10.96 -0.33 10.24
C GLU A 68 -10.89 -1.55 11.18
N ILE A 69 -9.86 -2.39 11.04
CA ILE A 69 -9.70 -3.58 11.90
C ILE A 69 -8.63 -3.44 12.97
N LEU A 70 -7.95 -2.29 13.03
CA LEU A 70 -6.94 -2.04 14.06
C LEU A 70 -7.60 -1.89 15.43
N ASP A 71 -6.91 -2.35 16.47
CA ASP A 71 -7.32 -2.13 17.85
C ASP A 71 -7.21 -0.64 18.20
N ASP A 72 -8.29 -0.07 18.75
CA ASP A 72 -8.35 1.34 19.15
C ASP A 72 -7.23 1.75 20.12
N ALA A 73 -6.71 0.79 20.88
CA ALA A 73 -5.61 1.05 21.80
C ALA A 73 -4.32 1.48 21.08
N LEU A 74 -4.12 1.08 19.82
CA LEU A 74 -2.95 1.47 19.02
C LEU A 74 -3.01 2.91 18.51
N VAL A 75 -4.20 3.39 18.20
CA VAL A 75 -4.41 4.72 17.58
C VAL A 75 -4.66 5.84 18.60
N ARG A 76 -4.42 5.55 19.89
CA ARG A 76 -4.56 6.54 20.97
C ARG A 76 -3.36 7.51 20.98
N PRO A 77 -3.57 8.75 21.51
CA PRO A 77 -2.48 9.70 21.75
C PRO A 77 -1.33 9.05 22.54
N GLY A 78 -0.10 9.39 22.15
CA GLY A 78 1.12 8.79 22.74
C GLY A 78 1.58 7.50 22.07
N ARG A 79 0.84 6.98 21.09
CA ARG A 79 1.17 5.77 20.33
C ARG A 79 1.20 6.09 18.83
N LEU A 80 0.27 5.55 18.03
CA LEU A 80 0.07 5.90 16.62
C LEU A 80 -0.97 7.02 16.53
N ASP A 81 -0.62 8.20 16.99
CA ASP A 81 -1.53 9.34 17.15
C ASP A 81 -1.79 10.11 15.86
N ARG A 82 -0.98 9.88 14.82
CA ARG A 82 -1.12 10.52 13.52
C ARG A 82 -1.47 9.52 12.44
N CYS A 83 -2.64 9.69 11.84
CA CYS A 83 -3.06 8.92 10.68
C CYS A 83 -2.90 9.76 9.42
N VAL A 84 -2.16 9.22 8.44
CA VAL A 84 -1.98 9.82 7.12
C VAL A 84 -2.59 8.89 6.09
N VAL A 85 -3.63 9.37 5.41
CA VAL A 85 -4.23 8.63 4.30
C VAL A 85 -3.41 8.88 3.04
N VAL A 86 -2.94 7.81 2.40
CA VAL A 86 -2.27 7.86 1.09
C VAL A 86 -3.32 7.62 0.00
N PRO A 87 -3.76 8.65 -0.73
CA PRO A 87 -4.78 8.49 -1.77
C PRO A 87 -4.19 7.83 -3.01
N LEU A 88 -5.08 7.40 -3.92
CA LEU A 88 -4.66 7.03 -5.27
C LEU A 88 -4.05 8.25 -5.98
N PRO A 89 -3.05 8.05 -6.86
CA PRO A 89 -2.39 9.14 -7.55
C PRO A 89 -3.33 9.83 -8.54
N ASP A 90 -3.21 11.16 -8.63
CA ASP A 90 -3.81 11.96 -9.71
C ASP A 90 -3.11 11.68 -11.05
N GLU A 91 -3.56 12.31 -12.13
CA GLU A 91 -3.00 12.07 -13.46
C GLU A 91 -1.51 12.40 -13.53
N ALA A 92 -1.09 13.49 -12.89
CA ALA A 92 0.32 13.89 -12.85
C ALA A 92 1.16 12.87 -12.07
N GLY A 93 0.67 12.43 -10.92
CA GLY A 93 1.30 11.37 -10.11
C GLY A 93 1.39 10.05 -10.88
N ARG A 94 0.32 9.65 -11.58
CA ARG A 94 0.35 8.43 -12.43
C ARG A 94 1.41 8.52 -13.51
N ARG A 95 1.55 9.68 -14.15
CA ARG A 95 2.60 9.89 -15.16
C ARG A 95 4.00 9.72 -14.57
N GLU A 96 4.26 10.30 -13.40
CA GLU A 96 5.58 10.18 -12.76
C GLU A 96 5.85 8.72 -12.33
N ILE A 97 4.86 8.02 -11.79
CA ILE A 97 4.97 6.60 -11.45
C ILE A 97 5.29 5.77 -12.71
N LEU A 98 4.56 6.00 -13.81
CA LEU A 98 4.82 5.34 -15.09
C LEU A 98 6.24 5.59 -15.58
N LYS A 99 6.79 6.81 -15.45
CA LYS A 99 8.19 7.11 -15.81
C LYS A 99 9.19 6.26 -15.02
N VAL A 100 8.98 6.14 -13.70
CA VAL A 100 9.86 5.34 -12.84
C VAL A 100 9.89 3.87 -13.28
N HIS A 101 8.72 3.28 -13.55
CA HIS A 101 8.65 1.88 -13.98
C HIS A 101 9.09 1.69 -15.42
N ALA A 102 8.78 2.63 -16.31
CA ALA A 102 9.16 2.60 -17.71
C ALA A 102 10.68 2.72 -17.94
N ALA A 103 11.42 3.30 -16.99
CA ALA A 103 12.89 3.37 -17.05
C ALA A 103 13.56 1.98 -17.10
N ARG A 104 12.85 0.92 -16.73
CA ARG A 104 13.35 -0.46 -16.73
C ARG A 104 13.04 -1.23 -18.01
N VAL A 105 12.32 -0.64 -18.96
CA VAL A 105 11.93 -1.28 -20.22
C VAL A 105 12.35 -0.44 -21.41
N ARG A 106 12.59 -1.09 -22.55
CA ARG A 106 12.93 -0.39 -23.79
C ARG A 106 11.65 0.19 -24.40
N LEU A 107 11.50 1.50 -24.35
CA LEU A 107 10.41 2.20 -25.00
C LEU A 107 10.74 2.54 -26.45
N ALA A 108 9.74 2.49 -27.33
CA ALA A 108 9.84 2.99 -28.68
C ALA A 108 9.93 4.54 -28.68
N PRO A 109 10.55 5.16 -29.68
CA PRO A 109 10.50 6.61 -29.85
C PRO A 109 9.06 7.13 -29.93
N GLY A 110 8.79 8.24 -29.23
CA GLY A 110 7.46 8.89 -29.23
C GLY A 110 6.39 8.21 -28.37
N VAL A 111 6.78 7.33 -27.43
CA VAL A 111 5.82 6.80 -26.43
C VAL A 111 5.31 7.93 -25.57
N SER A 112 3.96 8.07 -25.51
CA SER A 112 3.30 9.07 -24.66
C SER A 112 2.79 8.44 -23.37
N LEU A 113 3.53 8.64 -22.27
CA LEU A 113 3.10 8.23 -20.94
C LEU A 113 1.95 9.09 -20.41
N GLU A 114 1.79 10.31 -20.92
CA GLU A 114 0.66 11.20 -20.61
C GLU A 114 -0.66 10.56 -21.03
N ARG A 115 -0.74 10.04 -22.27
CA ARG A 115 -1.94 9.35 -22.77
C ARG A 115 -2.26 8.10 -21.97
N VAL A 116 -1.24 7.37 -21.51
CA VAL A 116 -1.40 6.19 -20.66
C VAL A 116 -1.90 6.60 -19.27
N ALA A 117 -1.33 7.65 -18.68
CA ALA A 117 -1.74 8.17 -17.36
C ALA A 117 -3.18 8.67 -17.36
N ALA A 118 -3.59 9.41 -18.41
CA ALA A 118 -4.97 9.88 -18.59
C ALA A 118 -5.96 8.71 -18.66
N ARG A 119 -5.58 7.59 -19.29
CA ARG A 119 -6.44 6.41 -19.46
C ARG A 119 -6.48 5.51 -18.21
N ALA A 120 -5.48 5.60 -17.33
CA ALA A 120 -5.31 4.76 -16.14
C ALA A 120 -5.97 5.37 -14.89
N ASP A 121 -7.13 6.00 -15.01
CA ASP A 121 -7.83 6.58 -13.86
C ASP A 121 -8.20 5.52 -12.82
N GLY A 122 -8.04 5.85 -11.53
CA GLY A 122 -8.28 4.93 -10.43
C GLY A 122 -7.22 3.82 -10.26
N PHE A 123 -6.05 3.94 -10.92
CA PHE A 123 -4.96 2.99 -10.77
C PHE A 123 -4.03 3.38 -9.63
N SER A 124 -3.65 2.40 -8.81
CA SER A 124 -2.59 2.50 -7.80
C SER A 124 -1.21 2.44 -8.44
N GLY A 125 -0.16 2.72 -7.67
CA GLY A 125 1.22 2.55 -8.12
C GLY A 125 1.53 1.12 -8.56
N ALA A 126 1.00 0.13 -7.86
CA ALA A 126 1.16 -1.29 -8.20
C ALA A 126 0.45 -1.65 -9.52
N ASP A 127 -0.75 -1.11 -9.77
CA ASP A 127 -1.44 -1.29 -11.03
C ASP A 127 -0.63 -0.71 -12.21
N LEU A 128 -0.05 0.48 -12.02
CA LEU A 128 0.76 1.14 -13.04
C LEU A 128 2.06 0.40 -13.33
N ALA A 129 2.70 -0.17 -12.29
CA ALA A 129 3.84 -1.06 -12.47
C ALA A 129 3.46 -2.29 -13.30
N ASN A 130 2.30 -2.89 -13.01
CA ASN A 130 1.79 -4.03 -13.76
C ASN A 130 1.46 -3.66 -15.22
N VAL A 131 0.92 -2.46 -15.48
CA VAL A 131 0.66 -1.97 -16.85
C VAL A 131 1.97 -1.92 -17.66
N VAL A 132 3.05 -1.44 -17.07
CA VAL A 132 4.35 -1.40 -17.78
C VAL A 132 4.86 -2.82 -18.06
N ASN A 133 4.74 -3.73 -17.09
CA ASN A 133 5.15 -5.12 -17.25
C ASN A 133 4.31 -5.85 -18.32
N GLU A 134 2.98 -5.74 -18.26
CA GLU A 134 2.07 -6.32 -19.28
C GLU A 134 2.32 -5.73 -20.66
N GLY A 135 2.55 -4.41 -20.75
CA GLY A 135 2.91 -3.76 -22.02
C GLY A 135 4.19 -4.32 -22.62
N ALA A 136 5.20 -4.61 -21.79
CA ALA A 136 6.42 -5.27 -22.23
C ALA A 136 6.16 -6.71 -22.71
N LEU A 137 5.32 -7.48 -22.00
CA LEU A 137 4.93 -8.83 -22.44
C LEU A 137 4.15 -8.81 -23.77
N LEU A 138 3.27 -7.81 -23.97
CA LEU A 138 2.57 -7.64 -25.24
C LEU A 138 3.53 -7.32 -26.39
N ALA A 139 4.53 -6.48 -26.17
CA ALA A 139 5.57 -6.18 -27.14
C ALA A 139 6.34 -7.45 -27.55
N VAL A 140 6.75 -8.26 -26.57
CA VAL A 140 7.46 -9.53 -26.82
C VAL A 140 6.60 -10.51 -27.60
N ARG A 141 5.32 -10.67 -27.23
CA ARG A 141 4.38 -11.55 -27.95
C ARG A 141 4.13 -11.10 -29.38
N GLY A 142 4.14 -9.79 -29.61
CA GLY A 142 4.03 -9.18 -30.95
C GLY A 142 5.36 -9.14 -31.72
N SER A 143 6.44 -9.74 -31.21
CA SER A 143 7.78 -9.70 -31.80
C SER A 143 8.28 -8.27 -32.05
N ALA A 144 7.88 -7.32 -31.20
CA ALA A 144 8.34 -5.93 -31.26
C ALA A 144 9.59 -5.72 -30.43
N ASP A 145 10.55 -4.95 -30.97
CA ASP A 145 11.84 -4.66 -30.29
C ASP A 145 11.71 -3.67 -29.12
N ALA A 146 10.57 -2.97 -29.01
CA ALA A 146 10.35 -1.95 -28.01
C ALA A 146 8.84 -1.79 -27.69
N VAL A 147 8.57 -1.32 -26.46
CA VAL A 147 7.21 -1.06 -26.00
C VAL A 147 6.67 0.23 -26.61
N THR A 148 5.51 0.17 -27.24
CA THR A 148 4.81 1.31 -27.85
C THR A 148 3.71 1.84 -26.92
N THR A 149 3.20 3.04 -27.20
CA THR A 149 2.00 3.57 -26.52
C THR A 149 0.79 2.62 -26.67
N GLY A 150 0.65 1.96 -27.81
CA GLY A 150 -0.40 0.96 -28.04
C GLY A 150 -0.33 -0.19 -27.05
N HIS A 151 0.83 -0.82 -26.90
CA HIS A 151 1.03 -1.92 -25.94
C HIS A 151 0.66 -1.52 -24.50
N LEU A 152 1.01 -0.31 -24.07
CA LEU A 152 0.66 0.21 -22.74
C LEU A 152 -0.84 0.47 -22.60
N LEU A 153 -1.50 1.02 -23.62
CA LEU A 153 -2.94 1.25 -23.60
C LEU A 153 -3.74 -0.05 -23.59
N ASP A 154 -3.29 -1.06 -24.34
CA ASP A 154 -3.88 -2.40 -24.32
C ASP A 154 -3.74 -3.05 -22.93
N ALA A 155 -2.59 -2.87 -22.30
CA ALA A 155 -2.37 -3.33 -20.92
C ALA A 155 -3.30 -2.62 -19.92
N VAL A 156 -3.54 -1.30 -20.08
CA VAL A 156 -4.51 -0.56 -19.27
C VAL A 156 -5.92 -1.11 -19.46
N ALA A 157 -6.34 -1.32 -20.71
CA ALA A 157 -7.67 -1.85 -21.01
C ALA A 157 -7.89 -3.22 -20.34
N LYS A 158 -6.93 -4.13 -20.49
CA LYS A 158 -6.95 -5.46 -19.86
C LYS A 158 -7.03 -5.37 -18.32
N ALA A 159 -6.26 -4.47 -17.69
CA ALA A 159 -6.30 -4.28 -16.25
C ALA A 159 -7.64 -3.68 -15.77
N GLN A 160 -8.24 -2.78 -16.53
CA GLN A 160 -9.58 -2.23 -16.25
C GLN A 160 -10.66 -3.31 -16.32
N GLU A 161 -10.61 -4.19 -17.30
CA GLU A 161 -11.53 -5.32 -17.43
C GLU A 161 -11.41 -6.28 -16.24
N ALA A 162 -10.20 -6.61 -15.84
CA ALA A 162 -9.95 -7.46 -14.68
C ALA A 162 -10.50 -6.83 -13.37
N LYS A 163 -10.29 -5.53 -13.16
CA LYS A 163 -10.86 -4.81 -12.00
C LYS A 163 -12.38 -4.83 -11.99
N ARG A 164 -13.03 -4.60 -13.15
CA ARG A 164 -14.49 -4.66 -13.29
C ARG A 164 -15.03 -6.06 -13.00
N ALA A 165 -14.37 -7.10 -13.47
CA ALA A 165 -14.76 -8.50 -13.23
C ALA A 165 -14.66 -8.85 -11.73
N THR A 166 -13.61 -8.40 -11.05
CA THR A 166 -13.45 -8.61 -9.61
C THR A 166 -14.53 -7.87 -8.80
N SER A 167 -14.83 -6.63 -9.17
CA SER A 167 -15.88 -5.83 -8.53
C SER A 167 -17.26 -6.47 -8.68
N ARG A 168 -17.59 -7.05 -9.83
CA ARG A 168 -18.86 -7.76 -10.06
C ARG A 168 -18.97 -9.02 -9.20
N ARG A 169 -17.92 -9.83 -9.11
CA ARG A 169 -17.91 -11.04 -8.25
C ARG A 169 -18.08 -10.71 -6.78
N GLY A 170 -17.45 -9.63 -6.29
CA GLY A 170 -17.65 -9.14 -4.92
C GLY A 170 -19.08 -8.71 -4.65
N PHE A 171 -19.79 -8.17 -5.62
CA PHE A 171 -21.20 -7.78 -5.48
C PHE A 171 -22.14 -9.00 -5.48
N GLU A 172 -21.92 -9.98 -6.36
CA GLU A 172 -22.71 -11.21 -6.42
C GLU A 172 -22.60 -12.06 -5.13
N SER A 173 -21.47 -12.00 -4.43
CA SER A 173 -21.28 -12.71 -3.15
C SER A 173 -21.99 -12.04 -1.97
N ILE A 174 -22.52 -10.83 -2.10
CA ILE A 174 -23.17 -10.04 -1.06
C ILE A 174 -24.70 -10.09 -1.18
N VAL A 175 -25.23 -10.39 -2.38
CA VAL A 175 -26.68 -10.53 -2.60
C VAL A 175 -27.07 -11.99 -2.34
N PRO A 176 -27.80 -12.33 -1.25
CA PRO A 176 -28.33 -13.66 -1.07
C PRO A 176 -29.34 -13.93 -2.20
N GLU A 177 -29.27 -15.14 -2.80
CA GLU A 177 -30.31 -15.61 -3.72
C GLU A 177 -31.67 -15.46 -3.04
N ALA A 178 -32.53 -14.64 -3.64
CA ALA A 178 -33.91 -14.52 -3.21
C ALA A 178 -34.65 -15.80 -3.65
N ASP A 179 -35.04 -16.63 -2.68
CA ASP A 179 -35.99 -17.75 -2.85
C ASP A 179 -37.38 -17.22 -3.24
#